data_96cabcf3f4dbc1ead47e189d15f51197
#
_entry.id   96cabcf3f4dbc1ead47e189d15f51197
#
_cell.length_a   1.000
_cell.length_b   1.000
_cell.length_c   1.000
_cell.angle_alpha   90.00
_cell.angle_beta   90.00
_cell.angle_gamma   90.00
#
_symmetry.space_group_name_H-M   'P 1'
#
loop_
_entity.id
_entity.type
_entity.pdbx_description
1 polymer ?
#
loop_
_entity_poly.entity_id
_entity_poly.type
_entity_poly.pdbx_seq_one_letter_code
_entity_poly.pdbx_strand_id
1 'polypeptide(L)'
;TGFYDIPYLLNIPGEELDKVLHYYNESHPYYQMNIAIVGAGNSAVDVALDTYRKGAKSVTMIIREKEIGKNIKYWVKPDIVNRIESGEIRAHYESELIEIKEKTIIIKSSNGQKEIENDFVLAMTGYQPNYNILKKLGVKINNDEFKTPIFNESTMETNVNGVFIAGVICGGLKTNKWFIENSRDHSKKIISSISKNSS
;
A
#
# COMPACT_ATOMS: atom_id res chain seq x y z
N THR A 1 2.08 -14.84 -3.57
CA THR A 1 0.78 -14.84 -2.87
C THR A 1 0.68 -13.87 -1.71
N GLY A 2 1.58 -13.10 -1.22
CA GLY A 2 1.38 -12.09 -0.18
C GLY A 2 0.40 -11.00 -0.62
N PHE A 3 0.29 -9.91 0.13
CA PHE A 3 -0.57 -8.78 -0.27
C PHE A 3 0.21 -7.69 -1.04
N TYR A 4 1.53 -7.72 -1.00
CA TYR A 4 2.41 -6.72 -1.60
C TYR A 4 2.75 -7.09 -3.05
N ASP A 5 1.71 -7.25 -3.87
CA ASP A 5 1.90 -7.76 -5.25
C ASP A 5 1.25 -6.85 -6.28
N ILE A 6 -0.03 -6.54 -6.15
CA ILE A 6 -0.76 -5.70 -7.12
C ILE A 6 -1.05 -4.34 -6.49
N PRO A 7 -0.54 -3.22 -7.02
CA PRO A 7 -0.86 -1.90 -6.50
C PRO A 7 -2.32 -1.53 -6.76
N TYR A 8 -2.89 -0.72 -5.89
CA TYR A 8 -4.13 -0.02 -6.21
C TYR A 8 -3.83 1.13 -7.16
N LEU A 9 -4.41 1.07 -8.35
CA LEU A 9 -4.25 2.10 -9.36
C LEU A 9 -5.07 3.35 -8.99
N LEU A 10 -4.60 4.50 -9.44
CA LEU A 10 -5.30 5.78 -9.31
C LEU A 10 -6.47 5.87 -10.30
N ASN A 11 -6.33 5.21 -11.46
CA ASN A 11 -7.29 5.23 -12.58
C ASN A 11 -7.56 6.66 -13.07
N ILE A 12 -6.52 7.44 -13.28
CA ILE A 12 -6.57 8.82 -13.74
C ILE A 12 -5.73 9.00 -15.01
N PRO A 13 -6.02 10.02 -15.85
CA PRO A 13 -5.20 10.34 -17.01
C PRO A 13 -3.74 10.57 -16.63
N GLY A 14 -2.82 9.95 -17.39
CA GLY A 14 -1.37 10.07 -17.21
C GLY A 14 -0.77 9.12 -16.16
N GLU A 15 -1.56 8.23 -15.57
CA GLU A 15 -1.01 7.22 -14.64
C GLU A 15 -0.04 6.24 -15.32
N GLU A 16 -0.15 6.08 -16.64
CA GLU A 16 0.70 5.24 -17.47
C GLU A 16 2.06 5.86 -17.81
N LEU A 17 2.31 7.12 -17.48
CA LEU A 17 3.58 7.79 -17.74
C LEU A 17 4.73 7.17 -16.94
N ASP A 18 5.91 7.06 -17.52
CA ASP A 18 7.12 6.45 -16.92
C ASP A 18 7.55 7.11 -15.59
N LYS A 19 7.12 8.35 -15.35
CA LYS A 19 7.36 9.09 -14.10
C LYS A 19 6.48 8.63 -12.93
N VAL A 20 5.50 7.75 -13.17
CA VAL A 20 4.58 7.24 -12.14
C VAL A 20 5.05 5.88 -11.66
N LEU A 21 5.31 5.78 -10.36
CA LEU A 21 5.78 4.54 -9.75
C LEU A 21 4.87 4.14 -8.58
N HIS A 22 4.51 2.87 -8.57
CA HIS A 22 3.72 2.26 -7.50
C HIS A 22 4.58 1.54 -6.47
N TYR A 23 5.88 1.34 -6.78
CA TYR A 23 6.86 0.73 -5.89
C TYR A 23 8.00 1.71 -5.66
N TYR A 24 8.45 1.78 -4.41
CA TYR A 24 9.59 2.57 -4.02
C TYR A 24 10.75 1.64 -3.64
N ASN A 25 11.89 1.81 -4.27
CA ASN A 25 13.10 1.02 -3.99
C ASN A 25 14.15 1.85 -3.25
N GLU A 26 14.52 3.00 -3.82
CA GLU A 26 15.57 3.87 -3.29
C GLU A 26 15.30 5.34 -3.65
N SER A 27 15.96 6.23 -2.93
CA SER A 27 15.75 7.69 -3.09
C SER A 27 16.66 8.35 -4.13
N HIS A 28 17.72 7.69 -4.57
CA HIS A 28 18.74 8.29 -5.44
C HIS A 28 18.18 8.92 -6.73
N PRO A 29 17.23 8.28 -7.46
CA PRO A 29 16.65 8.85 -8.69
C PRO A 29 15.91 10.17 -8.46
N TYR A 30 15.53 10.49 -7.24
CA TYR A 30 14.70 11.65 -6.88
C TYR A 30 15.51 12.84 -6.37
N TYR A 31 16.84 12.76 -6.36
CA TYR A 31 17.70 13.86 -5.95
C TYR A 31 17.48 15.09 -6.83
N GLN A 32 17.22 16.25 -6.21
CA GLN A 32 16.92 17.52 -6.88
C GLN A 32 15.68 17.50 -7.78
N MET A 33 14.75 16.56 -7.59
CA MET A 33 13.51 16.43 -8.34
C MET A 33 12.29 16.90 -7.53
N ASN A 34 11.23 17.32 -8.23
CA ASN A 34 9.94 17.66 -7.63
C ASN A 34 9.09 16.38 -7.52
N ILE A 35 8.86 15.90 -6.32
CA ILE A 35 8.22 14.63 -6.03
C ILE A 35 6.80 14.85 -5.50
N ALA A 36 5.84 14.16 -6.10
CA ALA A 36 4.50 14.02 -5.55
C ALA A 36 4.31 12.62 -4.98
N ILE A 37 3.75 12.50 -3.78
CA ILE A 37 3.47 11.25 -3.10
C ILE A 37 1.98 11.18 -2.83
N VAL A 38 1.32 10.16 -3.36
CA VAL A 38 -0.12 9.94 -3.17
C VAL A 38 -0.35 8.91 -2.07
N GLY A 39 -1.00 9.31 -1.00
CA GLY A 39 -1.31 8.46 0.14
C GLY A 39 -0.94 9.06 1.48
N ALA A 40 -1.48 8.47 2.56
CA ALA A 40 -1.27 8.90 3.95
C ALA A 40 -0.87 7.75 4.89
N GLY A 41 -0.58 6.57 4.35
CA GLY A 41 -0.16 5.38 5.11
C GLY A 41 1.34 5.37 5.42
N ASN A 42 1.80 4.32 6.13
CA ASN A 42 3.20 4.17 6.51
C ASN A 42 4.16 4.26 5.32
N SER A 43 3.85 3.60 4.20
CA SER A 43 4.71 3.64 3.00
C SER A 43 4.83 5.07 2.44
N ALA A 44 3.73 5.82 2.37
CA ALA A 44 3.75 7.20 1.88
C ALA A 44 4.61 8.11 2.78
N VAL A 45 4.49 7.95 4.10
CA VAL A 45 5.25 8.71 5.09
C VAL A 45 6.74 8.34 5.04
N ASP A 46 7.06 7.04 5.01
CA ASP A 46 8.45 6.56 4.93
C ASP A 46 9.12 7.10 3.65
N VAL A 47 8.43 7.05 2.50
CA VAL A 47 8.91 7.56 1.21
C VAL A 47 9.08 9.08 1.23
N ALA A 48 8.14 9.82 1.81
CA ALA A 48 8.23 11.28 1.92
C ALA A 48 9.45 11.72 2.73
N LEU A 49 9.68 11.09 3.87
CA LEU A 49 10.82 11.37 4.72
C LEU A 49 12.15 10.96 4.06
N ASP A 50 12.19 9.81 3.39
CA ASP A 50 13.43 9.34 2.76
C ASP A 50 13.80 10.22 1.57
N THR A 51 12.89 10.53 0.67
CA THR A 51 13.15 11.42 -0.48
C THR A 51 13.52 12.83 -0.05
N TYR A 52 12.86 13.38 0.98
CA TYR A 52 13.21 14.67 1.56
C TYR A 52 14.64 14.66 2.12
N ARG A 53 14.98 13.70 2.98
CA ARG A 53 16.32 13.61 3.61
C ARG A 53 17.44 13.39 2.62
N LYS A 54 17.13 12.81 1.47
CA LYS A 54 18.11 12.53 0.40
C LYS A 54 18.16 13.62 -0.67
N GLY A 55 17.52 14.76 -0.43
CA GLY A 55 17.72 15.97 -1.20
C GLY A 55 16.83 16.10 -2.43
N ALA A 56 15.61 15.58 -2.39
CA ALA A 56 14.58 15.98 -3.34
C ALA A 56 14.41 17.52 -3.33
N LYS A 57 14.23 18.15 -4.49
CA LYS A 57 14.02 19.59 -4.61
C LYS A 57 12.73 20.03 -3.91
N SER A 58 11.67 19.25 -4.03
CA SER A 58 10.44 19.41 -3.28
C SER A 58 9.75 18.08 -3.08
N VAL A 59 9.10 17.91 -1.93
CA VAL A 59 8.25 16.76 -1.61
C VAL A 59 6.85 17.28 -1.31
N THR A 60 5.85 16.78 -2.06
CA THR A 60 4.45 17.15 -1.91
C THR A 60 3.62 15.91 -1.69
N MET A 61 2.95 15.81 -0.55
CA MET A 61 2.01 14.73 -0.24
C MET A 61 0.59 15.14 -0.65
N ILE A 62 -0.12 14.22 -1.30
CA ILE A 62 -1.53 14.37 -1.71
C ILE A 62 -2.34 13.37 -0.91
N ILE A 63 -3.22 13.87 -0.04
CA ILE A 63 -3.86 13.12 1.03
C ILE A 63 -5.36 13.36 0.96
N ARG A 64 -6.15 12.28 0.79
CA ARG A 64 -7.61 12.38 0.75
C ARG A 64 -8.23 12.67 2.11
N GLU A 65 -7.58 12.22 3.16
CA GLU A 65 -8.01 12.38 4.53
C GLU A 65 -7.71 13.81 5.04
N LYS A 66 -8.31 14.17 6.18
CA LYS A 66 -8.10 15.48 6.86
C LYS A 66 -6.75 15.57 7.56
N GLU A 67 -6.11 14.45 7.80
CA GLU A 67 -4.86 14.36 8.54
C GLU A 67 -4.02 13.16 8.08
N ILE A 68 -2.76 13.11 8.44
CA ILE A 68 -1.90 11.94 8.30
C ILE A 68 -2.54 10.74 9.02
N GLY A 69 -2.49 9.57 8.42
CA GLY A 69 -3.15 8.35 8.89
C GLY A 69 -2.93 8.07 10.39
N LYS A 70 -3.99 7.64 11.07
CA LYS A 70 -3.94 7.34 12.53
C LYS A 70 -3.02 6.17 12.87
N ASN A 71 -2.82 5.25 11.93
CA ASN A 71 -2.04 4.02 12.11
C ASN A 71 -0.57 4.17 11.67
N ILE A 72 -0.06 5.40 11.57
CA ILE A 72 1.35 5.63 11.31
C ILE A 72 2.17 5.20 12.52
N LYS A 73 3.32 4.56 12.26
CA LYS A 73 4.28 4.16 13.28
C LYS A 73 4.55 5.32 14.24
N TYR A 74 4.35 5.11 15.53
CA TYR A 74 4.40 6.17 16.56
C TYR A 74 5.76 6.90 16.60
N TRP A 75 6.85 6.21 16.21
CA TRP A 75 8.20 6.81 16.18
C TRP A 75 8.49 7.60 14.90
N VAL A 76 7.68 7.46 13.84
CA VAL A 76 7.85 8.16 12.57
C VAL A 76 6.90 9.36 12.49
N LYS A 77 5.72 9.24 13.10
CA LYS A 77 4.66 10.27 13.04
C LYS A 77 5.12 11.66 13.48
N PRO A 78 5.88 11.84 14.59
CA PRO A 78 6.34 13.17 14.99
C PRO A 78 7.23 13.84 13.94
N ASP A 79 8.10 13.09 13.27
CA ASP A 79 9.02 13.66 12.28
C ASP A 79 8.27 14.16 11.04
N ILE A 80 7.36 13.36 10.47
CA ILE A 80 6.58 13.82 9.30
C ILE A 80 5.70 15.03 9.64
N VAL A 81 5.09 15.06 10.82
CA VAL A 81 4.28 16.21 11.27
C VAL A 81 5.14 17.47 11.36
N ASN A 82 6.29 17.39 12.03
CA ASN A 82 7.22 18.52 12.16
C ASN A 82 7.68 19.04 10.79
N ARG A 83 8.00 18.14 9.83
CA ARG A 83 8.41 18.53 8.48
C ARG A 83 7.29 19.21 7.69
N ILE A 84 6.06 18.80 7.89
CA ILE A 84 4.90 19.46 7.27
C ILE A 84 4.65 20.83 7.91
N GLU A 85 4.66 20.91 9.23
CA GLU A 85 4.45 22.17 9.97
C GLU A 85 5.54 23.21 9.67
N SER A 86 6.78 22.78 9.49
CA SER A 86 7.90 23.67 9.10
C SER A 86 7.91 24.01 7.60
N GLY A 87 7.00 23.42 6.79
CA GLY A 87 6.91 23.65 5.34
C GLY A 87 8.00 22.97 4.52
N GLU A 88 8.80 22.10 5.12
CA GLU A 88 9.85 21.34 4.43
C GLU A 88 9.26 20.23 3.54
N ILE A 89 8.14 19.65 3.95
CA ILE A 89 7.30 18.77 3.16
C ILE A 89 5.93 19.42 3.02
N ARG A 90 5.44 19.56 1.81
CA ARG A 90 4.10 20.13 1.56
C ARG A 90 3.07 19.03 1.69
N ALA A 91 1.94 19.27 2.37
CA ALA A 91 0.81 18.35 2.43
C ALA A 91 -0.46 19.04 1.95
N HIS A 92 -1.13 18.44 0.98
CA HIS A 92 -2.47 18.81 0.53
C HIS A 92 -3.45 17.79 1.10
N TYR A 93 -4.12 18.17 2.17
CA TYR A 93 -5.19 17.38 2.79
C TYR A 93 -6.51 17.55 2.03
N GLU A 94 -7.44 16.62 2.23
CA GLU A 94 -8.75 16.60 1.57
C GLU A 94 -8.62 16.84 0.06
N SER A 95 -7.58 16.25 -0.54
CA SER A 95 -7.15 16.50 -1.92
C SER A 95 -6.92 15.20 -2.66
N GLU A 96 -7.24 15.22 -3.94
CA GLU A 96 -7.06 14.09 -4.85
C GLU A 96 -6.19 14.51 -6.04
N LEU A 97 -5.31 13.61 -6.46
CA LEU A 97 -4.64 13.72 -7.75
C LEU A 97 -5.63 13.31 -8.84
N ILE A 98 -5.86 14.17 -9.82
CA ILE A 98 -6.87 13.94 -10.86
C ILE A 98 -6.30 13.82 -12.27
N GLU A 99 -5.09 14.32 -12.51
CA GLU A 99 -4.41 14.22 -13.79
C GLU A 99 -2.90 14.33 -13.61
N ILE A 100 -2.13 13.55 -14.39
CA ILE A 100 -0.68 13.59 -14.44
C ILE A 100 -0.26 13.95 -15.87
N LYS A 101 0.57 15.00 -16.00
CA LYS A 101 1.16 15.46 -17.26
C LYS A 101 2.68 15.27 -17.21
N GLU A 102 3.36 15.44 -18.34
CA GLU A 102 4.80 15.27 -18.46
C GLU A 102 5.62 16.05 -17.40
N LYS A 103 5.25 17.30 -17.11
CA LYS A 103 5.99 18.19 -16.21
C LYS A 103 5.19 18.72 -15.04
N THR A 104 3.91 18.39 -14.97
CA THR A 104 3.00 18.87 -13.94
C THR A 104 2.03 17.79 -13.50
N ILE A 105 1.35 18.05 -12.39
CA ILE A 105 0.19 17.28 -11.93
C ILE A 105 -0.94 18.23 -11.57
N ILE A 106 -2.18 17.77 -11.67
CA ILE A 106 -3.36 18.51 -11.25
C ILE A 106 -3.97 17.86 -10.02
N ILE A 107 -4.04 18.64 -8.94
CA ILE A 107 -4.70 18.26 -7.69
C ILE A 107 -6.03 18.99 -7.58
N LYS A 108 -7.04 18.28 -7.03
CA LYS A 108 -8.38 18.81 -6.72
C LYS A 108 -8.63 18.76 -5.22
N SER A 109 -9.13 19.86 -4.68
CA SER A 109 -9.60 19.99 -3.30
C SER A 109 -10.96 20.70 -3.27
N SER A 110 -11.53 20.93 -2.08
CA SER A 110 -12.72 21.75 -1.89
C SER A 110 -12.56 23.19 -2.43
N ASN A 111 -11.32 23.69 -2.47
CA ASN A 111 -10.98 25.04 -2.93
C ASN A 111 -10.75 25.14 -4.45
N GLY A 112 -10.97 24.06 -5.19
CA GLY A 112 -10.81 23.99 -6.64
C GLY A 112 -9.62 23.14 -7.06
N GLN A 113 -9.18 23.37 -8.29
CA GLN A 113 -8.03 22.65 -8.87
C GLN A 113 -6.77 23.49 -8.83
N LYS A 114 -5.63 22.83 -8.68
CA LYS A 114 -4.32 23.44 -8.68
C LYS A 114 -3.36 22.59 -9.51
N GLU A 115 -2.65 23.23 -10.43
CA GLU A 115 -1.55 22.62 -11.18
C GLU A 115 -0.22 22.92 -10.48
N ILE A 116 0.63 21.93 -10.31
CA ILE A 116 1.96 22.06 -9.69
C ILE A 116 3.03 21.34 -10.53
N GLU A 117 4.24 21.88 -10.52
CA GLU A 117 5.41 21.23 -11.15
C GLU A 117 5.70 19.88 -10.51
N ASN A 118 6.04 18.91 -11.34
CA ASN A 118 6.29 17.56 -10.89
C ASN A 118 7.19 16.78 -11.85
N ASP A 119 8.19 16.12 -11.32
CA ASP A 119 9.10 15.24 -12.07
C ASP A 119 8.74 13.75 -11.87
N PHE A 120 8.31 13.35 -10.66
CA PHE A 120 7.90 11.98 -10.34
C PHE A 120 6.65 11.93 -9.46
N VAL A 121 5.82 10.92 -9.71
CA VAL A 121 4.67 10.58 -8.87
C VAL A 121 4.91 9.22 -8.24
N LEU A 122 4.94 9.17 -6.91
CA LEU A 122 5.05 7.95 -6.12
C LEU A 122 3.67 7.62 -5.55
N ALA A 123 2.96 6.71 -6.22
CA ALA A 123 1.60 6.33 -5.87
C ALA A 123 1.61 5.27 -4.77
N MET A 124 1.73 5.71 -3.51
CA MET A 124 1.77 4.85 -2.31
C MET A 124 0.36 4.54 -1.82
N THR A 125 -0.48 4.08 -2.74
CA THR A 125 -1.92 3.84 -2.56
C THR A 125 -2.26 2.52 -1.88
N GLY A 126 -1.23 1.71 -1.60
CA GLY A 126 -1.37 0.38 -1.03
C GLY A 126 -1.43 -0.72 -2.09
N TYR A 127 -1.56 -1.97 -1.61
CA TYR A 127 -1.48 -3.17 -2.44
C TYR A 127 -2.60 -4.14 -2.10
N GLN A 128 -2.86 -5.05 -3.03
CA GLN A 128 -3.79 -6.13 -2.87
C GLN A 128 -3.14 -7.48 -3.20
N PRO A 129 -3.64 -8.59 -2.63
CA PRO A 129 -3.10 -9.90 -2.91
C PRO A 129 -3.41 -10.33 -4.35
N ASN A 130 -2.48 -11.07 -4.95
CA ASN A 130 -2.73 -11.73 -6.22
C ASN A 130 -3.37 -13.11 -5.98
N TYR A 131 -4.65 -13.23 -6.29
CA TYR A 131 -5.40 -14.46 -6.13
C TYR A 131 -5.24 -15.47 -7.28
N ASN A 132 -4.47 -15.14 -8.33
CA ASN A 132 -4.41 -15.98 -9.54
C ASN A 132 -3.96 -17.40 -9.24
N ILE A 133 -2.95 -17.59 -8.39
CA ILE A 133 -2.50 -18.93 -8.00
C ILE A 133 -3.57 -19.70 -7.22
N LEU A 134 -4.25 -19.04 -6.28
CA LEU A 134 -5.33 -19.66 -5.50
C LEU A 134 -6.50 -20.08 -6.39
N LYS A 135 -6.91 -19.21 -7.31
CA LYS A 135 -7.96 -19.50 -8.29
C LYS A 135 -7.59 -20.66 -9.21
N LYS A 136 -6.33 -20.71 -9.69
CA LYS A 136 -5.83 -21.83 -10.51
C LYS A 136 -5.83 -23.14 -9.76
N LEU A 137 -5.62 -23.13 -8.44
CA LEU A 137 -5.71 -24.30 -7.58
C LEU A 137 -7.16 -24.67 -7.20
N GLY A 138 -8.17 -23.91 -7.63
CA GLY A 138 -9.57 -24.14 -7.30
C GLY A 138 -10.00 -23.60 -5.94
N VAL A 139 -9.15 -22.79 -5.28
CA VAL A 139 -9.51 -22.15 -4.02
C VAL A 139 -10.53 -21.06 -4.27
N LYS A 140 -11.66 -21.15 -3.58
CA LYS A 140 -12.74 -20.16 -3.65
C LYS A 140 -12.42 -18.95 -2.79
N ILE A 141 -12.81 -17.78 -3.29
CA ILE A 141 -12.70 -16.50 -2.58
C ILE A 141 -14.11 -16.07 -2.19
N ASN A 142 -14.28 -15.68 -0.94
CA ASN A 142 -15.56 -15.14 -0.46
C ASN A 142 -15.90 -13.85 -1.22
N ASN A 143 -17.19 -13.62 -1.40
CA ASN A 143 -17.71 -12.38 -1.96
C ASN A 143 -18.03 -11.38 -0.83
N ASP A 144 -17.16 -11.32 0.17
CA ASP A 144 -17.22 -10.37 1.28
C ASP A 144 -16.40 -9.10 0.94
N GLU A 145 -16.47 -8.09 1.80
CA GLU A 145 -15.71 -6.84 1.69
C GLU A 145 -14.20 -7.08 1.54
N PHE A 146 -13.68 -8.12 2.21
CA PHE A 146 -12.25 -8.40 2.26
C PHE A 146 -11.78 -9.44 1.25
N LYS A 147 -12.69 -10.04 0.47
CA LYS A 147 -12.37 -11.10 -0.50
C LYS A 147 -11.48 -12.18 0.10
N THR A 148 -11.83 -12.64 1.29
CA THR A 148 -11.04 -13.65 2.00
C THR A 148 -11.11 -15.01 1.29
N PRO A 149 -9.99 -15.76 1.16
CA PRO A 149 -10.03 -17.15 0.69
C PRO A 149 -10.88 -18.00 1.62
N ILE A 150 -11.58 -18.99 1.07
CA ILE A 150 -12.34 -19.95 1.88
C ILE A 150 -11.38 -20.99 2.45
N PHE A 151 -11.32 -21.07 3.78
CA PHE A 151 -10.52 -22.06 4.51
C PHE A 151 -11.08 -22.31 5.91
N ASN A 152 -10.71 -23.44 6.50
CA ASN A 152 -11.03 -23.79 7.87
C ASN A 152 -9.99 -23.15 8.82
N GLU A 153 -10.40 -22.29 9.72
CA GLU A 153 -9.51 -21.57 10.65
C GLU A 153 -8.80 -22.49 11.67
N SER A 154 -9.33 -23.70 11.92
CA SER A 154 -8.72 -24.67 12.85
C SER A 154 -7.62 -25.51 12.19
N THR A 155 -7.75 -25.80 10.90
CA THR A 155 -6.81 -26.63 10.13
C THR A 155 -5.97 -25.85 9.14
N MET A 156 -6.40 -24.65 8.78
CA MET A 156 -5.86 -23.79 7.70
C MET A 156 -6.04 -24.41 6.29
N GLU A 157 -6.82 -25.49 6.16
CA GLU A 157 -7.13 -26.13 4.89
C GLU A 157 -8.20 -25.37 4.13
N THR A 158 -8.00 -25.20 2.83
CA THR A 158 -8.96 -24.51 1.96
C THR A 158 -10.15 -25.43 1.59
N ASN A 159 -11.04 -24.95 0.73
CA ASN A 159 -12.07 -25.79 0.13
C ASN A 159 -11.50 -26.88 -0.82
N VAL A 160 -10.22 -26.84 -1.12
CA VAL A 160 -9.52 -27.85 -1.92
C VAL A 160 -8.71 -28.75 -0.99
N ASN A 161 -9.02 -30.03 -1.00
CA ASN A 161 -8.36 -31.01 -0.14
C ASN A 161 -6.84 -31.01 -0.34
N GLY A 162 -6.09 -31.01 0.76
CA GLY A 162 -4.62 -30.97 0.75
C GLY A 162 -4.01 -29.60 0.41
N VAL A 163 -4.82 -28.57 0.17
CA VAL A 163 -4.34 -27.20 -0.07
C VAL A 163 -4.56 -26.36 1.17
N PHE A 164 -3.46 -25.94 1.78
CA PHE A 164 -3.44 -25.13 2.99
C PHE A 164 -2.96 -23.70 2.68
N ILE A 165 -3.46 -22.73 3.46
CA ILE A 165 -3.00 -21.33 3.36
C ILE A 165 -2.53 -20.81 4.72
N ALA A 166 -1.57 -19.90 4.71
CA ALA A 166 -1.01 -19.29 5.93
C ALA A 166 -0.58 -17.84 5.69
N GLY A 167 -0.50 -17.07 6.76
CA GLY A 167 -0.02 -15.69 6.72
C GLY A 167 -1.03 -14.68 6.19
N VAL A 168 -0.54 -13.59 5.65
CA VAL A 168 -1.36 -12.41 5.26
C VAL A 168 -2.47 -12.72 4.27
N ILE A 169 -2.28 -13.70 3.39
CA ILE A 169 -3.29 -14.09 2.40
C ILE A 169 -4.61 -14.55 3.03
N CYS A 170 -4.56 -15.09 4.26
CA CYS A 170 -5.76 -15.49 5.01
C CYS A 170 -6.68 -14.32 5.37
N GLY A 171 -6.15 -13.10 5.35
CA GLY A 171 -6.91 -11.87 5.61
C GLY A 171 -7.52 -11.23 4.37
N GLY A 172 -7.20 -11.75 3.18
CA GLY A 172 -7.65 -11.16 1.92
C GLY A 172 -7.20 -9.69 1.80
N LEU A 173 -8.12 -8.79 1.46
CA LEU A 173 -7.85 -7.34 1.37
C LEU A 173 -7.61 -6.67 2.73
N LYS A 174 -7.93 -7.34 3.86
CA LYS A 174 -7.58 -6.85 5.21
C LYS A 174 -6.12 -7.15 5.51
N THR A 175 -5.23 -6.45 4.85
CA THR A 175 -3.78 -6.68 4.81
C THR A 175 -3.07 -6.43 6.14
N ASN A 176 -3.72 -5.76 7.09
CA ASN A 176 -3.22 -5.47 8.43
C ASN A 176 -3.70 -6.46 9.52
N LYS A 177 -4.37 -7.57 9.13
CA LYS A 177 -4.85 -8.58 10.07
C LYS A 177 -3.75 -9.53 10.51
N TRP A 178 -2.92 -9.98 9.57
CA TRP A 178 -1.91 -11.00 9.78
C TRP A 178 -0.51 -10.47 9.47
N PHE A 179 0.39 -10.70 10.43
CA PHE A 179 1.82 -10.42 10.33
C PHE A 179 2.60 -11.69 10.68
N ILE A 180 3.91 -11.68 10.53
CA ILE A 180 4.76 -12.83 10.89
C ILE A 180 4.50 -13.25 12.34
N GLU A 181 4.42 -12.28 13.25
CA GLU A 181 4.31 -12.49 14.68
C GLU A 181 3.04 -13.26 15.07
N ASN A 182 1.89 -12.87 14.52
CA ASN A 182 0.59 -13.43 14.91
C ASN A 182 0.12 -14.56 13.99
N SER A 183 0.82 -14.84 12.89
CA SER A 183 0.50 -15.94 11.98
C SER A 183 1.38 -17.19 12.14
N ARG A 184 2.30 -17.20 13.11
CA ARG A 184 3.15 -18.39 13.40
C ARG A 184 2.35 -19.63 13.74
N ASP A 185 1.22 -19.47 14.39
CA ASP A 185 0.35 -20.60 14.76
C ASP A 185 -0.34 -21.28 13.56
N HIS A 186 -0.38 -20.60 12.39
CA HIS A 186 -0.91 -21.24 11.17
C HIS A 186 -0.11 -22.49 10.80
N SER A 187 1.22 -22.46 10.93
CA SER A 187 2.09 -23.63 10.65
C SER A 187 1.81 -24.80 11.59
N LYS A 188 1.59 -24.55 12.88
CA LYS A 188 1.26 -25.60 13.87
C LYS A 188 -0.06 -26.26 13.52
N LYS A 189 -1.10 -25.47 13.16
CA LYS A 189 -2.41 -25.98 12.75
C LYS A 189 -2.31 -26.84 11.52
N ILE A 190 -1.56 -26.41 10.50
CA ILE A 190 -1.33 -27.15 9.25
C ILE A 190 -0.65 -28.49 9.54
N ILE A 191 0.46 -28.49 10.26
CA ILE A 191 1.18 -29.73 10.58
C ILE A 191 0.31 -30.68 11.39
N SER A 192 -0.42 -30.20 12.40
CA SER A 192 -1.34 -31.01 13.17
C SER A 192 -2.45 -31.63 12.32
N SER A 193 -2.95 -30.90 11.33
CA SER A 193 -3.97 -31.41 10.40
C SER A 193 -3.41 -32.52 9.50
N ILE A 194 -2.24 -32.28 8.91
CA ILE A 194 -1.58 -33.27 8.03
C ILE A 194 -1.27 -34.55 8.80
N SER A 195 -0.70 -34.45 10.01
CA SER A 195 -0.33 -35.62 10.80
C SER A 195 -1.55 -36.50 11.18
N LYS A 196 -2.70 -35.86 11.46
CA LYS A 196 -3.93 -36.59 11.76
C LYS A 196 -4.53 -37.34 10.54
N ASN A 197 -4.35 -36.79 9.35
CA ASN A 197 -4.86 -37.39 8.11
C ASN A 197 -3.93 -38.49 7.56
N SER A 198 -2.71 -38.59 8.10
CA SER A 198 -1.72 -39.63 7.70
C SER A 198 -1.68 -40.85 8.63
N SER A 199 -2.50 -40.81 9.69
CA SER A 199 -2.69 -41.93 10.63
C SER A 199 -3.99 -42.67 10.32
#